data_b9c055e3ca980dfe3bbc5599225ee990
#
_entry.id   b9c055e3ca980dfe3bbc5599225ee990
#
_cell.length_a   1.000
_cell.length_b   1.000
_cell.length_c   1.000
_cell.angle_alpha   90.00
_cell.angle_beta   90.00
_cell.angle_gamma   90.00
#
_symmetry.space_group_name_H-M   'P 1'
#
loop_
_entity.id
_entity.type
_entity.pdbx_description
1 polymer ?
#
loop_
_entity_poly.entity_id
_entity_poly.type
_entity_poly.pdbx_seq_one_letter_code
_entity_poly.pdbx_strand_id
1 'polypeptide(L)'
;MSNEPFFRRDGALYQPTPMSRGPWSPTSLHGRVVAGLLAHRIEQEHGEPDLMPARFTIDMYRLPDLSAAEVTVTPIRVGRRIKVIDAEYIVGGVSMARATCQFLRQTENPDEKVWTPPNWDAPKPADIKPPENHRNGMSGMWATLPISGGFGEYSAQKRLWMSEVRECVGGEPMTPFVRVALAADFASPFANSGDKGLSWINSDITLYLHRLPATPWIGFEVKNHGATKGVAIGECWLYDEEGPIGTSSVAALAQRRMGS
;
A
#
# COMPACT_ATOMS: atom_id res chain seq x y z
N MET A 1 23.26 5.30 2.69
CA MET A 1 22.02 6.08 2.61
C MET A 1 21.45 6.16 4.00
N SER A 2 21.00 7.32 4.47
CA SER A 2 20.40 7.45 5.80
C SER A 2 19.17 6.56 5.90
N ASN A 3 19.04 5.79 6.97
CA ASN A 3 17.88 4.94 7.25
C ASN A 3 16.75 5.78 7.87
N GLU A 4 16.47 6.96 7.30
CA GLU A 4 15.46 7.88 7.82
C GLU A 4 14.07 7.28 7.65
N PRO A 5 13.24 7.19 8.74
CA PRO A 5 11.88 6.66 8.69
C PRO A 5 10.95 7.58 7.92
N PHE A 6 9.73 7.13 7.63
CA PHE A 6 8.72 8.01 7.05
C PHE A 6 8.20 9.03 8.07
N PHE A 7 7.96 8.61 9.29
CA PHE A 7 7.50 9.49 10.37
C PHE A 7 8.40 9.42 11.59
N ARG A 8 8.49 10.54 12.29
CA ARG A 8 9.02 10.62 13.66
C ARG A 8 7.87 10.93 14.60
N ARG A 9 7.77 10.19 15.69
CA ARG A 9 6.75 10.44 16.71
C ARG A 9 7.21 11.52 17.67
N ASP A 10 6.35 12.50 17.93
CA ASP A 10 6.53 13.54 18.95
C ASP A 10 5.25 13.64 19.79
N GLY A 11 5.22 12.95 20.93
CA GLY A 11 4.03 12.82 21.76
C GLY A 11 2.89 12.14 21.01
N ALA A 12 1.79 12.88 20.81
CA ALA A 12 0.62 12.41 20.04
C ALA A 12 0.73 12.68 18.53
N LEU A 13 1.74 13.46 18.10
CA LEU A 13 1.92 13.88 16.72
C LEU A 13 2.90 12.98 15.97
N TYR A 14 2.68 12.86 14.67
CA TYR A 14 3.55 12.21 13.72
C TYR A 14 4.11 13.24 12.75
N GLN A 15 5.40 13.53 12.86
CA GLN A 15 6.09 14.46 11.98
C GLN A 15 6.61 13.72 10.75
N PRO A 16 6.09 14.01 9.54
CA PRO A 16 6.64 13.45 8.31
C PRO A 16 8.09 13.88 8.10
N THR A 17 8.92 12.98 7.62
CA THR A 17 10.29 13.30 7.19
C THR A 17 10.31 13.65 5.70
N PRO A 18 11.41 14.22 5.17
CA PRO A 18 11.56 14.42 3.73
C PRO A 18 11.41 13.14 2.89
N MET A 19 11.60 11.96 3.50
CA MET A 19 11.41 10.66 2.84
C MET A 19 9.93 10.32 2.58
N SER A 20 9.00 11.02 3.20
CA SER A 20 7.55 10.85 3.00
C SER A 20 6.98 11.61 1.81
N ARG A 21 7.82 12.39 1.10
CA ARG A 21 7.38 13.25 0.00
C ARG A 21 6.81 12.47 -1.17
N GLY A 22 5.64 12.88 -1.65
CA GLY A 22 4.96 12.33 -2.81
C GLY A 22 5.35 12.99 -4.14
N PRO A 23 4.87 12.45 -5.27
CA PRO A 23 5.22 12.93 -6.60
C PRO A 23 4.36 14.10 -7.11
N TRP A 24 3.26 14.44 -6.43
CA TRP A 24 2.22 15.33 -6.96
C TRP A 24 2.52 16.81 -6.74
N SER A 25 3.22 17.15 -5.67
CA SER A 25 3.75 18.49 -5.43
C SER A 25 5.04 18.44 -4.60
N PRO A 26 5.85 19.52 -4.60
CA PRO A 26 7.09 19.55 -3.80
C PRO A 26 6.88 19.39 -2.30
N THR A 27 5.68 19.64 -1.80
CA THR A 27 5.34 19.61 -0.37
C THR A 27 4.34 18.52 -0.01
N SER A 28 3.83 17.76 -0.99
CA SER A 28 2.82 16.73 -0.71
C SER A 28 3.41 15.46 -0.12
N LEU A 29 2.64 14.81 0.74
CA LEU A 29 2.91 13.44 1.18
C LEU A 29 2.58 12.43 0.07
N HIS A 30 3.26 11.29 0.13
CA HIS A 30 2.90 10.12 -0.67
C HIS A 30 1.74 9.38 -0.01
N GLY A 31 0.71 8.99 -0.77
CA GLY A 31 -0.46 8.26 -0.25
C GLY A 31 -0.09 6.99 0.53
N ARG A 32 0.95 6.28 0.08
CA ARG A 32 1.45 5.08 0.74
C ARG A 32 1.84 5.28 2.21
N VAL A 33 2.49 6.40 2.54
CA VAL A 33 2.95 6.62 3.93
C VAL A 33 1.77 6.94 4.84
N VAL A 34 0.73 7.58 4.31
CA VAL A 34 -0.53 7.79 5.03
C VAL A 34 -1.21 6.45 5.31
N ALA A 35 -1.29 5.57 4.28
CA ALA A 35 -1.84 4.22 4.43
C ALA A 35 -1.07 3.40 5.48
N GLY A 36 0.26 3.42 5.43
CA GLY A 36 1.12 2.75 6.41
C GLY A 36 0.92 3.25 7.84
N LEU A 37 0.83 4.57 8.04
CA LEU A 37 0.65 5.14 9.38
C LEU A 37 -0.74 4.82 9.96
N LEU A 38 -1.81 4.88 9.14
CA LEU A 38 -3.15 4.50 9.58
C LEU A 38 -3.24 3.01 9.95
N ALA A 39 -2.64 2.13 9.13
CA ALA A 39 -2.54 0.70 9.43
C ALA A 39 -1.75 0.44 10.72
N HIS A 40 -0.62 1.12 10.90
CA HIS A 40 0.21 1.03 12.09
C HIS A 40 -0.57 1.40 13.37
N ARG A 41 -1.29 2.51 13.34
CA ARG A 41 -2.07 2.96 14.51
C ARG A 41 -3.25 2.02 14.82
N ILE A 42 -3.94 1.55 13.80
CA ILE A 42 -5.03 0.57 13.96
C ILE A 42 -4.50 -0.73 14.58
N GLU A 43 -3.37 -1.23 14.07
CA GLU A 43 -2.78 -2.47 14.57
C GLU A 43 -2.25 -2.34 16.01
N GLN A 44 -1.60 -1.20 16.33
CA GLN A 44 -1.13 -0.93 17.70
C GLN A 44 -2.25 -0.96 18.74
N GLU A 45 -3.42 -0.42 18.43
CA GLU A 45 -4.51 -0.30 19.39
C GLU A 45 -5.44 -1.50 19.40
N HIS A 46 -5.60 -2.19 18.26
CA HIS A 46 -6.65 -3.21 18.09
C HIS A 46 -6.18 -4.53 17.49
N GLY A 47 -4.89 -4.68 17.15
CA GLY A 47 -4.32 -5.92 16.67
C GLY A 47 -4.35 -7.00 17.76
N GLU A 48 -4.70 -8.23 17.39
CA GLU A 48 -4.63 -9.43 18.21
C GLU A 48 -4.04 -10.57 17.38
N PRO A 49 -3.28 -11.50 17.99
CA PRO A 49 -2.59 -12.56 17.24
C PRO A 49 -3.49 -13.44 16.35
N ASP A 50 -4.75 -13.62 16.74
CA ASP A 50 -5.74 -14.46 16.06
C ASP A 50 -6.78 -13.64 15.26
N LEU A 51 -6.56 -12.33 15.11
CA LEU A 51 -7.37 -11.43 14.29
C LEU A 51 -6.58 -10.97 13.07
N MET A 52 -7.01 -11.44 11.90
CA MET A 52 -6.45 -11.11 10.60
C MET A 52 -7.03 -9.79 10.07
N PRO A 53 -6.25 -8.77 9.70
CA PRO A 53 -6.73 -7.58 8.99
C PRO A 53 -7.09 -7.96 7.55
N ALA A 54 -8.31 -8.47 7.35
CA ALA A 54 -8.76 -9.06 6.10
C ALA A 54 -9.15 -8.02 5.04
N ARG A 55 -9.57 -6.83 5.46
CA ARG A 55 -9.83 -5.70 4.57
C ARG A 55 -9.30 -4.42 5.20
N PHE A 56 -8.59 -3.64 4.42
CA PHE A 56 -8.17 -2.28 4.75
C PHE A 56 -8.49 -1.36 3.58
N THR A 57 -9.44 -0.45 3.79
CA THR A 57 -9.82 0.56 2.81
C THR A 57 -9.42 1.94 3.33
N ILE A 58 -8.84 2.76 2.48
CA ILE A 58 -8.48 4.13 2.78
C ILE A 58 -9.04 5.07 1.70
N ASP A 59 -9.78 6.08 2.12
CA ASP A 59 -10.21 7.20 1.30
C ASP A 59 -9.26 8.37 1.48
N MET A 60 -8.70 8.88 0.37
CA MET A 60 -7.75 10.01 0.33
C MET A 60 -8.43 11.20 -0.33
N TYR A 61 -9.19 11.96 0.44
CA TYR A 61 -9.98 13.07 -0.09
C TYR A 61 -9.27 14.42 -0.09
N ARG A 62 -8.08 14.50 0.48
CA ARG A 62 -7.21 15.67 0.44
C ARG A 62 -5.77 15.22 0.31
N LEU A 63 -4.96 16.05 -0.34
CA LEU A 63 -3.51 15.81 -0.46
C LEU A 63 -2.81 16.45 0.75
N PRO A 64 -2.35 15.68 1.75
CA PRO A 64 -1.68 16.25 2.90
C PRO A 64 -0.29 16.75 2.54
N ASP A 65 0.19 17.74 3.27
CA ASP A 65 1.55 18.26 3.19
C ASP A 65 2.47 17.62 4.26
N LEU A 66 3.68 18.14 4.40
CA LEU A 66 4.68 17.66 5.36
C LEU A 66 4.47 18.23 6.80
N SER A 67 3.31 18.77 7.10
CA SER A 67 2.96 19.20 8.47
C SER A 67 2.76 18.02 9.40
N ALA A 68 2.98 18.25 10.69
CA ALA A 68 2.70 17.23 11.70
C ALA A 68 1.22 16.84 11.70
N ALA A 69 0.96 15.56 11.86
CA ALA A 69 -0.39 15.01 11.84
C ALA A 69 -0.74 14.28 13.14
N GLU A 70 -2.01 14.28 13.46
CA GLU A 70 -2.61 13.40 14.45
C GLU A 70 -3.26 12.21 13.74
N VAL A 71 -3.31 11.07 14.42
CA VAL A 71 -4.09 9.93 13.99
C VAL A 71 -5.04 9.54 15.11
N THR A 72 -6.33 9.66 14.83
CA THR A 72 -7.39 9.15 15.73
C THR A 72 -7.81 7.76 15.30
N VAL A 73 -8.08 6.89 16.26
CA VAL A 73 -8.55 5.51 16.02
C VAL A 73 -9.85 5.31 16.75
N THR A 74 -10.88 4.82 16.08
CA THR A 74 -12.23 4.67 16.61
C THR A 74 -12.76 3.26 16.33
N PRO A 75 -13.07 2.46 17.35
CA PRO A 75 -13.71 1.17 17.16
C PRO A 75 -15.19 1.38 16.78
N ILE A 76 -15.56 0.94 15.58
CA ILE A 76 -16.95 0.95 15.08
C ILE A 76 -17.69 -0.29 15.57
N ARG A 77 -17.01 -1.44 15.57
CA ARG A 77 -17.53 -2.70 16.08
C ARG A 77 -16.42 -3.52 16.71
N VAL A 78 -16.61 -3.97 17.92
CA VAL A 78 -15.73 -4.94 18.60
C VAL A 78 -16.55 -6.17 18.93
N GLY A 79 -16.45 -7.20 18.12
CA GLY A 79 -17.11 -8.49 18.30
C GLY A 79 -16.09 -9.63 18.35
N ARG A 80 -16.54 -10.78 18.84
CA ARG A 80 -15.68 -11.96 19.01
C ARG A 80 -15.05 -12.44 17.70
N ARG A 81 -15.78 -12.37 16.58
CA ARG A 81 -15.36 -12.88 15.26
C ARG A 81 -14.98 -11.78 14.28
N ILE A 82 -15.50 -10.60 14.46
CA ILE A 82 -15.32 -9.45 13.55
C ILE A 82 -15.09 -8.20 14.38
N LYS A 83 -14.00 -7.47 14.09
CA LYS A 83 -13.79 -6.08 14.50
C LYS A 83 -13.81 -5.17 13.28
N VAL A 84 -14.35 -3.98 13.43
CA VAL A 84 -14.27 -2.90 12.42
C VAL A 84 -13.75 -1.67 13.14
N ILE A 85 -12.63 -1.17 12.67
CA ILE A 85 -11.90 -0.05 13.26
C ILE A 85 -11.69 1.01 12.19
N ASP A 86 -12.07 2.24 12.52
CA ASP A 86 -11.79 3.42 11.70
C ASP A 86 -10.57 4.15 12.24
N ALA A 87 -9.85 4.82 11.34
CA ALA A 87 -8.80 5.77 11.70
C ALA A 87 -8.81 6.97 10.76
N GLU A 88 -8.46 8.15 11.29
CA GLU A 88 -8.36 9.37 10.49
C GLU A 88 -6.96 9.97 10.59
N TYR A 89 -6.43 10.45 9.47
CA TYR A 89 -5.21 11.24 9.36
C TYR A 89 -5.58 12.72 9.34
N ILE A 90 -5.19 13.46 10.38
CA ILE A 90 -5.64 14.83 10.65
C ILE A 90 -4.44 15.77 10.65
N VAL A 91 -4.51 16.85 9.88
CA VAL A 91 -3.51 17.93 9.84
C VAL A 91 -4.19 19.25 10.19
N GLY A 92 -3.70 19.92 11.23
CA GLY A 92 -4.26 21.21 11.65
C GLY A 92 -5.76 21.17 11.98
N GLY A 93 -6.24 20.06 12.54
CA GLY A 93 -7.66 19.83 12.85
C GLY A 93 -8.52 19.47 11.65
N VAL A 94 -7.93 19.29 10.46
CA VAL A 94 -8.67 18.92 9.23
C VAL A 94 -8.35 17.47 8.86
N SER A 95 -9.41 16.65 8.72
CA SER A 95 -9.25 15.27 8.24
C SER A 95 -8.84 15.26 6.76
N MET A 96 -7.75 14.57 6.45
CA MET A 96 -7.17 14.47 5.10
C MET A 96 -7.45 13.13 4.46
N ALA A 97 -7.46 12.06 5.27
CA ALA A 97 -7.75 10.69 4.84
C ALA A 97 -8.41 9.92 5.98
N ARG A 98 -9.19 8.91 5.63
CA ARG A 98 -9.81 7.99 6.57
C ARG A 98 -9.59 6.57 6.12
N ALA A 99 -9.29 5.68 7.06
CA ALA A 99 -9.20 4.25 6.80
C ALA A 99 -10.25 3.48 7.62
N THR A 100 -10.70 2.37 7.08
CA THR A 100 -11.50 1.36 7.79
C THR A 100 -10.78 0.02 7.67
N CYS A 101 -10.42 -0.59 8.79
CA CYS A 101 -9.89 -1.94 8.85
C CYS A 101 -10.93 -2.91 9.40
N GLN A 102 -11.17 -4.01 8.68
CA GLN A 102 -11.96 -5.12 9.16
C GLN A 102 -11.03 -6.27 9.52
N PHE A 103 -11.03 -6.63 10.79
CA PHE A 103 -10.37 -7.82 11.30
C PHE A 103 -11.34 -9.00 11.37
N LEU A 104 -10.87 -10.15 10.91
CA LEU A 104 -11.60 -11.42 10.99
C LEU A 104 -10.82 -12.41 11.86
N ARG A 105 -11.53 -13.11 12.73
CA ARG A 105 -10.92 -14.16 13.57
C ARG A 105 -10.53 -15.35 12.73
N GLN A 106 -9.27 -15.74 12.84
CA GLN A 106 -8.74 -16.94 12.20
C GLN A 106 -9.32 -18.19 12.85
N THR A 107 -9.67 -19.15 12.02
CA THR A 107 -10.19 -20.48 12.41
C THR A 107 -9.69 -21.51 11.40
N GLU A 108 -10.03 -22.77 11.60
CA GLU A 108 -9.78 -23.83 10.61
C GLU A 108 -10.60 -23.58 9.33
N ASN A 109 -10.01 -23.89 8.19
CA ASN A 109 -10.72 -23.84 6.93
C ASN A 109 -11.80 -24.93 6.88
N PRO A 110 -12.95 -24.67 6.20
CA PRO A 110 -13.91 -25.71 5.89
C PRO A 110 -13.28 -26.85 5.08
N ASP A 111 -13.70 -28.08 5.35
CA ASP A 111 -13.27 -29.26 4.56
C ASP A 111 -14.04 -29.32 3.23
N GLU A 112 -13.68 -28.44 2.32
CA GLU A 112 -14.27 -28.35 0.98
C GLU A 112 -13.23 -27.95 -0.07
N LYS A 113 -13.52 -28.26 -1.34
CA LYS A 113 -12.70 -27.85 -2.47
C LYS A 113 -13.33 -26.67 -3.17
N VAL A 114 -12.63 -25.56 -3.21
CA VAL A 114 -13.02 -24.36 -3.95
C VAL A 114 -12.02 -24.14 -5.09
N TRP A 115 -12.50 -23.70 -6.25
CA TRP A 115 -11.60 -23.35 -7.34
C TRP A 115 -10.66 -22.21 -6.89
N THR A 116 -9.39 -22.40 -7.16
CA THR A 116 -8.34 -21.39 -6.92
C THR A 116 -7.61 -21.11 -8.22
N PRO A 117 -7.13 -19.87 -8.44
CA PRO A 117 -6.31 -19.57 -9.60
C PRO A 117 -5.00 -20.38 -9.57
N PRO A 118 -4.35 -20.58 -10.74
CA PRO A 118 -3.03 -21.18 -10.80
C PRO A 118 -2.03 -20.47 -9.91
N ASN A 119 -1.04 -21.20 -9.41
CA ASN A 119 0.09 -20.60 -8.69
C ASN A 119 0.79 -19.57 -9.57
N TRP A 120 1.29 -18.52 -8.94
CA TRP A 120 2.10 -17.52 -9.62
C TRP A 120 3.43 -18.14 -10.06
N ASP A 121 3.74 -18.01 -11.35
CA ASP A 121 4.94 -18.58 -11.98
C ASP A 121 6.16 -17.64 -11.95
N ALA A 122 6.14 -16.62 -11.10
CA ALA A 122 7.22 -15.67 -10.99
C ALA A 122 8.49 -16.28 -10.37
N PRO A 123 9.68 -15.90 -10.84
CA PRO A 123 10.91 -16.25 -10.16
C PRO A 123 10.95 -15.61 -8.77
N LYS A 124 11.60 -16.27 -7.82
CA LYS A 124 11.79 -15.71 -6.47
C LYS A 124 12.72 -14.50 -6.49
N PRO A 125 12.60 -13.57 -5.53
CA PRO A 125 13.47 -12.40 -5.44
C PRO A 125 14.97 -12.72 -5.52
N ALA A 126 15.41 -13.79 -4.87
CA ALA A 126 16.81 -14.23 -4.86
C ALA A 126 17.33 -14.65 -6.24
N ASP A 127 16.46 -15.04 -7.16
CA ASP A 127 16.81 -15.52 -8.50
C ASP A 127 16.82 -14.39 -9.55
N ILE A 128 16.40 -13.18 -9.17
CA ILE A 128 16.29 -12.04 -10.07
C ILE A 128 17.55 -11.16 -9.99
N LYS A 129 18.22 -10.98 -11.10
CA LYS A 129 19.26 -9.96 -11.24
C LYS A 129 18.66 -8.74 -11.93
N PRO A 130 18.50 -7.61 -11.20
CA PRO A 130 17.98 -6.40 -11.83
C PRO A 130 18.96 -5.90 -12.91
N PRO A 131 18.47 -5.19 -13.96
CA PRO A 131 19.35 -4.54 -14.94
C PRO A 131 20.34 -3.58 -14.28
N GLU A 132 21.52 -3.37 -14.88
CA GLU A 132 22.59 -2.49 -14.34
C GLU A 132 22.12 -1.06 -14.07
N ASN A 133 21.19 -0.55 -14.88
CA ASN A 133 20.62 0.78 -14.76
C ASN A 133 19.31 0.81 -13.94
N HIS A 134 18.96 -0.30 -13.27
CA HIS A 134 17.76 -0.39 -12.46
C HIS A 134 17.82 0.61 -11.29
N ARG A 135 16.72 1.32 -11.09
CA ARG A 135 16.55 2.26 -9.98
C ARG A 135 15.44 1.77 -9.06
N ASN A 136 15.75 1.74 -7.79
CA ASN A 136 14.75 1.56 -6.76
C ASN A 136 13.71 2.69 -6.79
N GLY A 137 12.61 2.45 -6.12
CA GLY A 137 11.49 3.38 -6.06
C GLY A 137 11.88 4.80 -5.63
N MET A 138 10.96 5.70 -5.80
CA MET A 138 11.13 7.14 -5.61
C MET A 138 11.91 7.47 -4.32
N SER A 139 13.01 8.22 -4.47
CA SER A 139 13.88 8.63 -3.35
C SER A 139 14.40 7.48 -2.46
N GLY A 140 14.38 6.24 -2.96
CA GLY A 140 14.79 5.06 -2.18
C GLY A 140 13.80 4.72 -1.05
N MET A 141 12.52 4.94 -1.26
CA MET A 141 11.47 4.54 -0.30
C MET A 141 11.30 3.03 -0.25
N TRP A 142 11.46 2.37 -1.40
CA TRP A 142 11.31 0.91 -1.54
C TRP A 142 12.29 0.35 -2.57
N ALA A 143 12.62 -0.91 -2.44
CA ALA A 143 13.34 -1.69 -3.43
C ALA A 143 12.36 -2.36 -4.41
N THR A 144 12.77 -2.55 -5.66
CA THR A 144 12.00 -3.30 -6.66
C THR A 144 12.89 -4.28 -7.42
N LEU A 145 12.29 -5.40 -7.85
CA LEU A 145 12.89 -6.36 -8.76
C LEU A 145 11.90 -6.62 -9.90
N PRO A 146 12.17 -6.12 -11.12
CA PRO A 146 11.24 -6.28 -12.24
C PRO A 146 11.22 -7.74 -12.71
N ILE A 147 10.02 -8.22 -13.08
CA ILE A 147 9.80 -9.56 -13.67
C ILE A 147 9.40 -9.40 -15.13
N SER A 148 8.33 -8.66 -15.40
CA SER A 148 7.86 -8.35 -16.76
C SER A 148 7.10 -7.03 -16.79
N GLY A 149 7.18 -6.33 -17.93
CA GLY A 149 6.61 -4.99 -18.04
C GLY A 149 7.22 -4.00 -17.06
N GLY A 150 6.90 -2.74 -17.18
CA GLY A 150 7.42 -1.70 -16.30
C GLY A 150 6.60 -0.42 -16.40
N PHE A 151 7.06 0.63 -15.73
CA PHE A 151 6.49 1.96 -15.95
C PHE A 151 6.74 2.39 -17.39
N GLY A 152 5.67 2.81 -18.08
CA GLY A 152 5.71 3.14 -19.50
C GLY A 152 5.51 1.96 -20.44
N GLU A 153 5.57 0.74 -19.95
CA GLU A 153 5.26 -0.46 -20.74
C GLU A 153 3.72 -0.67 -20.77
N TYR A 154 3.16 -0.91 -21.95
CA TYR A 154 1.73 -1.14 -22.15
C TYR A 154 1.41 -2.40 -22.98
N SER A 155 2.44 -3.00 -23.57
CA SER A 155 2.29 -4.17 -24.45
C SER A 155 2.44 -5.49 -23.69
N ALA A 156 2.86 -5.46 -22.43
CA ALA A 156 3.04 -6.65 -21.61
C ALA A 156 2.38 -6.48 -20.22
N GLN A 157 1.98 -7.61 -19.65
CA GLN A 157 1.52 -7.65 -18.27
C GLN A 157 2.63 -7.25 -17.32
N LYS A 158 2.34 -6.31 -16.42
CA LYS A 158 3.31 -5.79 -15.47
C LYS A 158 3.37 -6.67 -14.23
N ARG A 159 4.60 -7.09 -13.90
CA ARG A 159 4.88 -7.95 -12.74
C ARG A 159 6.21 -7.52 -12.10
N LEU A 160 6.26 -7.40 -10.79
CA LEU A 160 7.48 -7.12 -10.04
C LEU A 160 7.39 -7.60 -8.59
N TRP A 161 8.55 -7.66 -7.95
CA TRP A 161 8.66 -7.70 -6.49
C TRP A 161 8.99 -6.31 -5.95
N MET A 162 8.44 -6.02 -4.78
CA MET A 162 8.67 -4.79 -4.03
C MET A 162 8.95 -5.09 -2.57
N SER A 163 9.90 -4.40 -1.98
CA SER A 163 10.21 -4.51 -0.55
C SER A 163 10.38 -3.12 0.08
N GLU A 164 9.80 -2.92 1.24
CA GLU A 164 9.99 -1.72 2.03
C GLU A 164 11.41 -1.69 2.60
N VAL A 165 12.07 -0.54 2.48
CA VAL A 165 13.45 -0.36 2.97
C VAL A 165 13.56 0.64 4.10
N ARG A 166 12.42 1.19 4.57
CA ARG A 166 12.38 2.19 5.63
C ARG A 166 11.30 1.86 6.65
N GLU A 167 11.55 2.22 7.91
CA GLU A 167 10.55 2.17 8.96
C GLU A 167 9.38 3.12 8.64
N CYS A 168 8.16 2.71 8.98
CA CYS A 168 6.99 3.59 8.91
C CYS A 168 7.12 4.70 9.95
N VAL A 169 7.35 4.33 11.21
CA VAL A 169 7.60 5.22 12.33
C VAL A 169 8.97 4.88 12.91
N GLY A 170 9.80 5.89 13.14
CA GLY A 170 11.17 5.70 13.60
C GLY A 170 11.26 4.99 14.94
N GLY A 171 12.07 3.93 15.00
CA GLY A 171 12.25 3.10 16.19
C GLY A 171 11.11 2.13 16.48
N GLU A 172 10.10 2.04 15.61
CA GLU A 172 8.99 1.10 15.74
C GLU A 172 9.07 0.00 14.67
N PRO A 173 8.87 -1.29 15.03
CA PRO A 173 9.05 -2.39 14.09
C PRO A 173 8.04 -2.34 12.94
N MET A 174 8.52 -2.64 11.73
CA MET A 174 7.69 -2.82 10.54
C MET A 174 6.98 -4.18 10.62
N THR A 175 5.70 -4.19 10.96
CA THR A 175 4.90 -5.42 10.97
C THR A 175 4.54 -5.86 9.54
N PRO A 176 4.17 -7.12 9.32
CA PRO A 176 3.69 -7.59 8.02
C PRO A 176 2.47 -6.81 7.51
N PHE A 177 1.54 -6.42 8.39
CA PHE A 177 0.37 -5.63 8.00
C PHE A 177 0.76 -4.23 7.57
N VAL A 178 1.58 -3.52 8.34
CA VAL A 178 2.06 -2.17 7.97
C VAL A 178 2.83 -2.20 6.65
N ARG A 179 3.66 -3.24 6.43
CA ARG A 179 4.40 -3.42 5.19
C ARG A 179 3.48 -3.53 3.97
N VAL A 180 2.46 -4.39 4.04
CA VAL A 180 1.54 -4.57 2.90
C VAL A 180 0.62 -3.37 2.71
N ALA A 181 0.26 -2.65 3.77
CA ALA A 181 -0.52 -1.41 3.69
C ALA A 181 0.25 -0.27 3.00
N LEU A 182 1.55 -0.10 3.33
CA LEU A 182 2.46 0.79 2.60
C LEU A 182 2.55 0.41 1.11
N ALA A 183 2.72 -0.88 0.85
CA ALA A 183 2.89 -1.40 -0.51
C ALA A 183 1.61 -1.28 -1.34
N ALA A 184 0.42 -1.36 -0.75
CA ALA A 184 -0.87 -1.41 -1.44
C ALA A 184 -1.12 -0.20 -2.37
N ASP A 185 -0.65 1.00 -1.99
CA ASP A 185 -0.74 2.21 -2.83
C ASP A 185 -0.02 2.06 -4.17
N PHE A 186 0.98 1.18 -4.24
CA PHE A 186 1.74 0.95 -5.47
C PHE A 186 0.88 0.34 -6.60
N ALA A 187 -0.25 -0.28 -6.28
CA ALA A 187 -1.20 -0.76 -7.28
C ALA A 187 -1.65 0.37 -8.22
N SER A 188 -1.80 1.61 -7.71
CA SER A 188 -2.19 2.77 -8.51
C SER A 188 -1.19 3.09 -9.61
N PRO A 189 0.06 3.48 -9.32
CA PRO A 189 1.01 3.80 -10.36
C PRO A 189 1.36 2.59 -11.23
N PHE A 190 1.31 1.39 -10.70
CA PHE A 190 1.69 0.20 -11.44
C PHE A 190 0.64 -0.24 -12.44
N ALA A 191 -0.64 -0.27 -12.07
CA ALA A 191 -1.73 -0.60 -12.99
C ALA A 191 -2.05 0.54 -13.97
N ASN A 192 -1.92 1.81 -13.53
CA ASN A 192 -2.44 2.96 -14.25
C ASN A 192 -1.37 3.77 -15.03
N SER A 193 -0.09 3.37 -15.03
CA SER A 193 0.92 4.01 -15.87
C SER A 193 0.93 3.44 -17.28
N GLY A 194 1.08 4.30 -18.29
CA GLY A 194 1.16 3.95 -19.71
C GLY A 194 2.40 4.55 -20.38
N ASP A 195 2.44 4.51 -21.71
CA ASP A 195 3.54 4.98 -22.56
C ASP A 195 3.95 6.45 -22.32
N LYS A 196 3.00 7.25 -21.82
CA LYS A 196 3.24 8.67 -21.45
C LYS A 196 3.50 8.86 -19.94
N GLY A 197 3.72 7.78 -19.20
CA GLY A 197 3.94 7.78 -17.77
C GLY A 197 2.66 7.68 -16.95
N LEU A 198 2.66 8.25 -15.74
CA LEU A 198 1.52 8.22 -14.81
C LEU A 198 0.69 9.49 -14.96
N SER A 199 -0.52 9.36 -15.51
CA SER A 199 -1.49 10.44 -15.69
C SER A 199 -2.75 10.25 -14.83
N TRP A 200 -2.68 9.40 -13.82
CA TRP A 200 -3.79 9.05 -12.94
C TRP A 200 -3.37 9.23 -11.49
N ILE A 201 -4.21 9.92 -10.71
CA ILE A 201 -4.06 10.02 -9.25
C ILE A 201 -5.17 9.20 -8.59
N ASN A 202 -4.83 8.31 -7.68
CA ASN A 202 -5.82 7.55 -6.94
C ASN A 202 -6.45 8.36 -5.81
N SER A 203 -7.74 8.10 -5.58
CA SER A 203 -8.53 8.69 -4.51
C SER A 203 -8.72 7.74 -3.32
N ASP A 204 -8.47 6.46 -3.54
CA ASP A 204 -8.63 5.41 -2.53
C ASP A 204 -7.60 4.28 -2.70
N ILE A 205 -7.58 3.40 -1.73
CA ILE A 205 -6.95 2.08 -1.80
C ILE A 205 -7.88 1.10 -1.09
N THR A 206 -8.16 -0.04 -1.71
CA THR A 206 -8.82 -1.16 -1.05
C THR A 206 -7.93 -2.40 -1.12
N LEU A 207 -7.44 -2.81 0.04
CA LEU A 207 -6.60 -3.99 0.25
C LEU A 207 -7.46 -5.11 0.85
N TYR A 208 -7.49 -6.27 0.20
CA TYR A 208 -8.04 -7.50 0.74
C TYR A 208 -6.93 -8.52 0.95
N LEU A 209 -6.90 -9.15 2.11
CA LEU A 209 -5.92 -10.15 2.49
C LEU A 209 -6.62 -11.38 3.05
N HIS A 210 -6.17 -12.58 2.65
CA HIS A 210 -6.54 -13.83 3.31
C HIS A 210 -5.44 -14.33 4.24
N ARG A 211 -4.21 -13.81 4.11
CA ARG A 211 -3.10 -13.97 5.05
C ARG A 211 -2.15 -12.79 4.99
N LEU A 212 -1.36 -12.58 6.03
CA LEU A 212 -0.28 -11.61 6.05
C LEU A 212 0.93 -12.13 5.25
N PRO A 213 1.75 -11.22 4.67
CA PRO A 213 2.99 -11.62 4.00
C PRO A 213 3.98 -12.24 5.01
N ALA A 214 4.47 -13.45 4.68
CA ALA A 214 5.46 -14.17 5.48
C ALA A 214 6.89 -13.66 5.23
N THR A 215 7.13 -12.99 4.09
CA THR A 215 8.45 -12.50 3.69
C THR A 215 8.45 -10.99 3.45
N PRO A 216 9.63 -10.33 3.43
CA PRO A 216 9.73 -8.89 3.18
C PRO A 216 9.32 -8.48 1.76
N TRP A 217 9.41 -9.37 0.79
CA TRP A 217 9.07 -9.09 -0.59
C TRP A 217 7.57 -9.31 -0.86
N ILE A 218 6.95 -8.32 -1.49
CA ILE A 218 5.56 -8.37 -1.94
C ILE A 218 5.57 -8.35 -3.46
N GLY A 219 5.03 -9.40 -4.07
CA GLY A 219 4.86 -9.52 -5.51
C GLY A 219 3.61 -8.78 -5.97
N PHE A 220 3.72 -8.05 -7.05
CA PHE A 220 2.62 -7.37 -7.72
C PHE A 220 2.44 -7.93 -9.12
N GLU A 221 1.21 -8.25 -9.47
CA GLU A 221 0.80 -8.62 -10.80
C GLU A 221 -0.42 -7.80 -11.20
N VAL A 222 -0.30 -6.96 -12.22
CA VAL A 222 -1.44 -6.17 -12.72
C VAL A 222 -2.46 -7.11 -13.35
N LYS A 223 -3.70 -7.06 -12.86
CA LYS A 223 -4.83 -7.86 -13.33
C LYS A 223 -5.88 -7.05 -14.07
N ASN A 224 -6.00 -5.78 -13.73
CA ASN A 224 -7.01 -4.91 -14.34
C ASN A 224 -6.51 -3.48 -14.48
N HIS A 225 -6.85 -2.88 -15.62
CA HIS A 225 -6.91 -1.44 -15.84
C HIS A 225 -8.09 -1.17 -16.76
N GLY A 226 -9.07 -0.42 -16.27
CA GLY A 226 -10.20 0.04 -17.06
C GLY A 226 -10.39 1.54 -16.85
N ALA A 227 -10.60 2.29 -17.94
CA ALA A 227 -10.77 3.74 -17.86
C ALA A 227 -11.85 4.25 -18.81
N THR A 228 -12.70 5.18 -18.28
CA THR A 228 -13.75 5.84 -19.07
C THR A 228 -13.98 7.25 -18.54
N LYS A 229 -13.99 8.24 -19.43
CA LYS A 229 -14.30 9.64 -19.11
C LYS A 229 -13.50 10.23 -17.94
N GLY A 230 -12.21 9.87 -17.85
CA GLY A 230 -11.31 10.38 -16.84
C GLY A 230 -11.40 9.69 -15.47
N VAL A 231 -12.13 8.59 -15.36
CA VAL A 231 -12.16 7.71 -14.18
C VAL A 231 -11.53 6.38 -14.57
N ALA A 232 -10.62 5.88 -13.73
CA ALA A 232 -9.96 4.59 -13.94
C ALA A 232 -10.05 3.71 -12.69
N ILE A 233 -10.06 2.39 -12.92
CA ILE A 233 -9.86 1.37 -11.89
C ILE A 233 -8.60 0.59 -12.24
N GLY A 234 -7.69 0.48 -11.27
CA GLY A 234 -6.51 -0.37 -11.36
C GLY A 234 -6.53 -1.43 -10.27
N GLU A 235 -6.08 -2.64 -10.60
CA GLU A 235 -6.03 -3.75 -9.66
C GLU A 235 -4.77 -4.57 -9.84
N CYS A 236 -4.15 -4.94 -8.71
CA CYS A 236 -3.05 -5.88 -8.64
C CYS A 236 -3.42 -7.05 -7.71
N TRP A 237 -3.07 -8.26 -8.13
CA TRP A 237 -2.95 -9.37 -7.22
C TRP A 237 -1.62 -9.26 -6.48
N LEU A 238 -1.65 -9.64 -5.21
CA LEU A 238 -0.52 -9.55 -4.31
C LEU A 238 -0.05 -10.94 -3.88
N TYR A 239 1.27 -11.09 -3.84
CA TYR A 239 1.94 -12.34 -3.50
C TYR A 239 3.07 -12.09 -2.51
N ASP A 240 3.52 -13.12 -1.84
CA ASP A 240 4.83 -13.23 -1.25
C ASP A 240 5.55 -14.48 -1.79
N GLU A 241 6.71 -14.83 -1.25
CA GLU A 241 7.50 -15.97 -1.74
C GLU A 241 6.83 -17.34 -1.47
N GLU A 242 5.78 -17.39 -0.64
CA GLU A 242 4.98 -18.58 -0.34
C GLU A 242 3.71 -18.70 -1.21
N GLY A 243 3.36 -17.62 -1.97
CA GLY A 243 2.20 -17.62 -2.86
C GLY A 243 1.28 -16.42 -2.69
N PRO A 244 0.00 -16.50 -3.09
CA PRO A 244 -0.93 -15.38 -3.03
C PRO A 244 -1.22 -14.95 -1.59
N ILE A 245 -1.39 -13.65 -1.39
CA ILE A 245 -1.78 -13.06 -0.10
C ILE A 245 -3.08 -12.27 -0.19
N GLY A 246 -3.42 -11.73 -1.37
CA GLY A 246 -4.63 -10.92 -1.54
C GLY A 246 -4.61 -10.06 -2.79
N THR A 247 -5.32 -8.93 -2.72
CA THR A 247 -5.44 -7.96 -3.82
C THR A 247 -5.37 -6.53 -3.32
N SER A 248 -4.90 -5.61 -4.18
CA SER A 248 -5.05 -4.17 -3.98
C SER A 248 -5.71 -3.55 -5.19
N SER A 249 -6.81 -2.84 -4.95
CA SER A 249 -7.59 -2.13 -5.96
C SER A 249 -7.64 -0.64 -5.64
N VAL A 250 -7.67 0.19 -6.67
CA VAL A 250 -7.71 1.65 -6.55
C VAL A 250 -8.66 2.25 -7.58
N ALA A 251 -9.43 3.27 -7.17
CA ALA A 251 -10.07 4.18 -8.10
C ALA A 251 -9.16 5.40 -8.32
N ALA A 252 -9.11 5.88 -9.55
CA ALA A 252 -8.23 6.98 -9.93
C ALA A 252 -8.92 7.94 -10.89
N LEU A 253 -8.51 9.20 -10.84
CA LEU A 253 -8.96 10.23 -11.76
C LEU A 253 -7.81 10.71 -12.64
N ALA A 254 -8.15 11.13 -13.87
CA ALA A 254 -7.18 11.70 -14.80
C ALA A 254 -6.61 12.99 -14.22
N GLN A 255 -5.29 13.08 -14.14
CA GLN A 255 -4.55 14.21 -13.59
C GLN A 255 -3.50 14.69 -14.59
N ARG A 256 -3.57 15.95 -15.00
CA ARG A 256 -2.45 16.56 -15.72
C ARG A 256 -1.34 16.87 -14.72
N ARG A 257 -0.12 16.40 -14.99
CA ARG A 257 1.03 16.82 -14.18
C ARG A 257 1.23 18.32 -14.36
N MET A 258 1.43 19.05 -13.26
CA MET A 258 1.86 20.45 -13.34
C MET A 258 3.25 20.48 -13.97
N GLY A 259 3.39 21.02 -15.18
CA GLY A 259 4.66 21.19 -15.88
C GLY A 259 4.90 20.29 -17.11
N SER A 260 3.86 19.65 -17.66
CA SER A 260 3.91 19.04 -19.00
C SER A 260 3.20 19.88 -20.03
#